data_dc338dca59ab6b643b25462f830da3c4
#
_entry.id   dc338dca59ab6b643b25462f830da3c4
#
_cell.length_a   1.000
_cell.length_b   1.000
_cell.length_c   1.000
_cell.angle_alpha   90.00
_cell.angle_beta   90.00
_cell.angle_gamma   90.00
#
_symmetry.space_group_name_H-M   'P 1'
#
loop_
_entity.id
_entity.type
_entity.pdbx_description
1 polymer ?
#
loop_
_entity_poly.entity_id
_entity_poly.type
_entity_poly.pdbx_seq_one_letter_code
_entity_poly.pdbx_strand_id
1 'polypeptide(L)'
;GSGGGTGTYGSVSRTPAVEGERWYASSPWAWDWNAEIAQNSDNIDENFSTTENRSTGILRNSINRQNTYGLISKLNYELNDNLELQVGLDWRTARIEHAREVRDLLGGDYYVDYADDNFEEGKVVRLGDEIAYHNETTVDWLGGFVQGNYTTEKLNLYGMGGVSSIEYSYQDHFTIADEVITADPITTYQVKGGA
;
A
#
# COMPACT_ATOMS: atom_id res chain seq x y z
N GLY A 1 3.51 7.01 -12.84
CA GLY A 1 4.00 5.78 -12.39
C GLY A 1 4.87 5.23 -13.49
N SER A 2 6.11 4.94 -13.20
CA SER A 2 6.90 4.07 -14.02
C SER A 2 6.08 2.81 -14.12
N GLY A 3 5.34 2.72 -15.20
CA GLY A 3 4.50 1.59 -15.36
C GLY A 3 5.40 0.41 -15.20
N GLY A 4 5.16 -0.28 -14.20
CA GLY A 4 5.73 -1.49 -14.15
C GLY A 4 5.17 -2.34 -15.27
N GLY A 5 5.29 -1.87 -16.46
CA GLY A 5 5.18 -2.72 -17.61
C GLY A 5 6.19 -3.82 -17.36
N THR A 6 5.93 -4.93 -17.82
CA THR A 6 6.88 -6.01 -17.97
C THR A 6 8.15 -5.49 -18.61
N GLY A 7 9.15 -6.31 -18.71
CA GLY A 7 10.40 -5.99 -19.37
C GLY A 7 10.29 -5.22 -20.69
N THR A 8 9.16 -5.35 -21.36
CA THR A 8 8.87 -4.60 -22.58
C THR A 8 8.91 -3.10 -22.37
N TYR A 9 8.35 -2.60 -21.29
CA TYR A 9 8.36 -1.17 -20.96
C TYR A 9 9.74 -0.69 -20.49
N GLY A 10 10.51 -1.56 -19.85
CA GLY A 10 11.87 -1.29 -19.41
C GLY A 10 12.94 -1.61 -20.46
N SER A 11 12.59 -2.37 -21.49
CA SER A 11 13.54 -2.83 -22.51
C SER A 11 13.64 -1.95 -23.76
N VAL A 12 12.90 -0.85 -23.81
CA VAL A 12 13.08 0.13 -24.87
C VAL A 12 14.52 0.62 -24.78
N SER A 13 15.35 0.17 -25.71
CA SER A 13 16.76 0.52 -25.79
C SER A 13 16.91 2.04 -25.79
N ARG A 14 17.48 2.57 -24.74
CA ARG A 14 17.83 3.99 -24.64
C ARG A 14 19.13 4.28 -25.37
N THR A 15 19.24 3.85 -26.63
CA THR A 15 20.33 4.35 -27.47
C THR A 15 20.23 5.87 -27.58
N PRO A 16 21.35 6.58 -27.68
CA PRO A 16 21.37 8.04 -27.87
C PRO A 16 20.88 8.41 -29.28
N ALA A 17 19.63 8.11 -29.56
CA ALA A 17 18.94 8.62 -30.73
C ALA A 17 18.65 10.11 -30.57
N VAL A 18 18.36 10.76 -31.68
CA VAL A 18 17.91 12.15 -31.71
C VAL A 18 16.78 12.35 -30.68
N GLU A 19 16.78 13.45 -29.96
CA GLU A 19 15.93 13.66 -28.77
C GLU A 19 14.42 13.46 -29.05
N GLY A 20 13.97 13.75 -30.27
CA GLY A 20 12.60 13.48 -30.74
C GLY A 20 12.28 11.98 -30.88
N GLU A 21 13.24 11.17 -31.33
CA GLU A 21 13.04 9.71 -31.43
C GLU A 21 13.00 9.06 -30.05
N ARG A 22 13.74 9.57 -29.08
CA ARG A 22 13.65 9.13 -27.68
C ARG A 22 12.28 9.37 -27.08
N TRP A 23 11.71 10.52 -27.34
CA TRP A 23 10.39 10.86 -26.85
C TRP A 23 9.35 9.87 -27.37
N TYR A 24 9.35 9.60 -28.68
CA TYR A 24 8.42 8.66 -29.30
C TYR A 24 8.71 7.21 -28.91
N ALA A 25 9.98 6.80 -28.89
CA ALA A 25 10.36 5.44 -28.53
C ALA A 25 10.06 5.08 -27.07
N SER A 26 10.03 6.06 -26.16
CA SER A 26 9.65 5.86 -24.74
C SER A 26 8.17 6.08 -24.46
N SER A 27 7.39 6.47 -25.46
CA SER A 27 5.97 6.77 -25.32
C SER A 27 5.12 5.50 -25.49
N PRO A 28 4.07 5.29 -24.65
CA PRO A 28 3.08 4.22 -24.89
C PRO A 28 2.40 4.31 -26.25
N TRP A 29 2.37 5.49 -26.85
CA TRP A 29 1.77 5.74 -28.18
C TRP A 29 2.63 5.22 -29.34
N ALA A 30 3.93 5.04 -29.12
CA ALA A 30 4.85 4.48 -30.11
C ALA A 30 5.03 2.97 -29.99
N TRP A 31 4.32 2.35 -29.03
CA TRP A 31 4.40 0.92 -28.78
C TRP A 31 3.62 0.15 -29.85
N ASP A 32 4.26 -0.86 -30.44
CA ASP A 32 3.57 -1.74 -31.38
C ASP A 32 2.78 -2.84 -30.65
N TRP A 33 1.58 -2.49 -30.24
CA TRP A 33 0.65 -3.39 -29.56
C TRP A 33 0.31 -4.63 -30.37
N ASN A 34 0.21 -4.49 -31.69
CA ASN A 34 -0.13 -5.62 -32.57
C ASN A 34 1.01 -6.64 -32.63
N ALA A 35 2.25 -6.17 -32.67
CA ALA A 35 3.42 -7.04 -32.64
C ALA A 35 3.51 -7.79 -31.31
N GLU A 36 3.28 -7.12 -30.18
CA GLU A 36 3.28 -7.75 -28.85
C GLU A 36 2.18 -8.81 -28.71
N ILE A 37 0.96 -8.47 -29.15
CA ILE A 37 -0.18 -9.41 -29.13
C ILE A 37 0.11 -10.62 -30.04
N ALA A 38 0.64 -10.40 -31.23
CA ALA A 38 0.98 -11.49 -32.16
C ALA A 38 2.05 -12.41 -31.56
N GLN A 39 3.08 -11.84 -30.95
CA GLN A 39 4.14 -12.59 -30.26
C GLN A 39 3.59 -13.44 -29.13
N ASN A 40 2.78 -12.86 -28.25
CA ASN A 40 2.21 -13.56 -27.12
C ASN A 40 1.23 -14.68 -27.55
N SER A 41 0.49 -14.46 -28.63
CA SER A 41 -0.50 -15.43 -29.13
C SER A 41 0.09 -16.65 -29.83
N ASP A 42 1.39 -16.67 -30.09
CA ASP A 42 2.10 -17.77 -30.76
C ASP A 42 3.38 -18.18 -30.02
N ASN A 43 3.35 -18.05 -28.68
CA ASN A 43 4.51 -18.31 -27.82
C ASN A 43 4.25 -19.47 -26.86
N ILE A 44 4.50 -20.69 -27.30
CA ILE A 44 4.46 -21.87 -26.46
C ILE A 44 5.79 -22.00 -25.71
N ASP A 45 5.73 -22.08 -24.38
CA ASP A 45 6.88 -22.39 -23.52
C ASP A 45 6.68 -23.76 -22.88
N GLU A 46 7.34 -24.78 -23.45
CA GLU A 46 7.20 -26.17 -23.04
C GLU A 46 7.61 -26.43 -21.57
N ASN A 47 8.35 -25.53 -20.94
CA ASN A 47 8.70 -25.65 -19.51
C ASN A 47 7.46 -25.43 -18.60
N PHE A 48 6.44 -24.72 -19.08
CA PHE A 48 5.23 -24.41 -18.32
C PHE A 48 3.96 -25.01 -18.94
N SER A 49 3.85 -25.01 -20.27
CA SER A 49 2.70 -25.56 -20.98
C SER A 49 3.04 -25.95 -22.41
N THR A 50 2.47 -27.05 -22.86
CA THR A 50 2.58 -27.53 -24.26
C THR A 50 1.41 -27.10 -25.14
N THR A 51 0.41 -26.44 -24.56
CA THR A 51 -0.85 -26.10 -25.23
C THR A 51 -1.29 -24.66 -25.06
N GLU A 52 -0.76 -23.95 -24.05
CA GLU A 52 -1.11 -22.58 -23.75
C GLU A 52 0.03 -21.63 -24.10
N ASN A 53 -0.32 -20.44 -24.57
CA ASN A 53 0.64 -19.42 -24.97
C ASN A 53 1.08 -18.58 -23.76
N ARG A 54 2.39 -18.45 -23.61
CA ARG A 54 3.01 -17.61 -22.57
C ARG A 54 3.12 -16.17 -23.03
N SER A 55 2.57 -15.23 -22.26
CA SER A 55 2.83 -13.81 -22.44
C SER A 55 4.24 -13.45 -21.98
N THR A 56 5.00 -12.72 -22.80
CA THR A 56 6.28 -12.11 -22.45
C THR A 56 6.09 -10.67 -21.99
N GLY A 57 5.11 -9.97 -22.54
CA GLY A 57 4.65 -8.66 -22.12
C GLY A 57 3.19 -8.69 -21.66
N ILE A 58 2.89 -8.00 -20.57
CA ILE A 58 1.54 -7.90 -20.00
C ILE A 58 1.24 -6.45 -19.58
N LEU A 59 -0.04 -6.12 -19.46
CA LEU A 59 -0.47 -4.95 -18.72
C LEU A 59 -0.74 -5.34 -17.26
N ARG A 60 -0.42 -4.42 -16.35
CA ARG A 60 -0.64 -4.62 -14.92
C ARG A 60 -1.29 -3.42 -14.26
N ASN A 61 -2.08 -3.65 -13.24
CA ASN A 61 -2.60 -2.64 -12.34
C ASN A 61 -1.69 -2.51 -11.12
N SER A 62 -1.57 -1.29 -10.60
CA SER A 62 -1.07 -1.07 -9.23
C SER A 62 -2.27 -0.93 -8.32
N ILE A 63 -2.33 -1.77 -7.31
CA ILE A 63 -3.38 -1.79 -6.30
C ILE A 63 -2.90 -1.04 -5.07
N ASN A 64 -3.68 -0.05 -4.64
CA ASN A 64 -3.48 0.66 -3.39
C ASN A 64 -4.85 0.78 -2.73
N ARG A 65 -5.08 -0.02 -1.70
CA ARG A 65 -6.31 -0.03 -0.92
C ARG A 65 -6.01 0.38 0.50
N GLN A 66 -6.89 1.17 1.09
CA GLN A 66 -6.81 1.53 2.49
C GLN A 66 -8.20 1.49 3.10
N ASN A 67 -8.33 0.75 4.19
CA ASN A 67 -9.50 0.72 5.02
C ASN A 67 -9.14 1.26 6.39
N THR A 68 -9.84 2.30 6.84
CA THR A 68 -9.60 2.92 8.14
C THR A 68 -10.88 2.94 8.94
N TYR A 69 -10.80 2.49 10.18
CA TYR A 69 -11.87 2.55 11.16
C TYR A 69 -11.38 3.32 12.38
N GLY A 70 -12.28 4.04 13.02
CA GLY A 70 -11.91 4.76 14.22
C GLY A 70 -13.11 5.18 15.05
N LEU A 71 -12.86 5.34 16.33
CA LEU A 71 -13.82 5.85 17.30
C LEU A 71 -13.14 6.93 18.14
N ILE A 72 -13.73 8.13 18.15
CA ILE A 72 -13.31 9.21 19.05
C ILE A 72 -14.48 9.48 19.99
N SER A 73 -14.21 9.41 21.28
CA SER A 73 -15.20 9.71 22.33
C SER A 73 -14.66 10.81 23.26
N LYS A 74 -15.53 11.72 23.63
CA LYS A 74 -15.25 12.79 24.60
C LYS A 74 -16.38 12.88 25.59
N LEU A 75 -16.04 12.96 26.86
CA LEU A 75 -16.95 13.19 27.97
C LEU A 75 -16.55 14.46 28.67
N ASN A 76 -17.46 15.40 28.77
CA ASN A 76 -17.32 16.62 29.58
C ASN A 76 -18.15 16.45 30.84
N TYR A 77 -17.57 16.78 31.97
CA TYR A 77 -18.19 16.67 33.26
C TYR A 77 -17.93 17.92 34.10
N GLU A 78 -18.98 18.64 34.44
CA GLU A 78 -18.93 19.81 35.33
C GLU A 78 -18.93 19.34 36.79
N LEU A 79 -17.81 19.44 37.44
CA LEU A 79 -17.66 19.10 38.87
C LEU A 79 -18.33 20.11 39.78
N ASN A 80 -18.23 21.38 39.43
CA ASN A 80 -18.87 22.52 40.07
C ASN A 80 -18.82 23.74 39.12
N ASP A 81 -19.37 24.88 39.52
CA ASP A 81 -19.47 26.10 38.70
C ASP A 81 -18.10 26.62 38.19
N ASN A 82 -17.01 26.20 38.79
CA ASN A 82 -15.68 26.67 38.47
C ASN A 82 -14.77 25.61 37.85
N LEU A 83 -15.12 24.33 37.93
CA LEU A 83 -14.26 23.22 37.49
C LEU A 83 -14.97 22.25 36.56
N GLU A 84 -14.47 22.21 35.34
CA GLU A 84 -14.85 21.27 34.30
C GLU A 84 -13.73 20.26 34.05
N LEU A 85 -14.11 18.98 33.91
CA LEU A 85 -13.22 17.92 33.45
C LEU A 85 -13.66 17.41 32.08
N GLN A 86 -12.67 17.16 31.24
CA GLN A 86 -12.87 16.52 29.95
C GLN A 86 -12.01 15.26 29.89
N VAL A 87 -12.60 14.15 29.49
CA VAL A 87 -11.91 12.88 29.22
C VAL A 87 -12.14 12.51 27.77
N GLY A 88 -11.09 12.12 27.09
CA GLY A 88 -11.18 11.69 25.69
C GLY A 88 -10.49 10.37 25.45
N LEU A 89 -11.08 9.59 24.53
CA LEU A 89 -10.54 8.35 23.99
C LEU A 89 -10.51 8.45 22.47
N ASP A 90 -9.41 8.02 21.85
CA ASP A 90 -9.22 7.94 20.41
C ASP A 90 -8.65 6.56 20.07
N TRP A 91 -9.44 5.77 19.35
CA TRP A 91 -9.03 4.48 18.82
C TRP A 91 -9.16 4.48 17.31
N ARG A 92 -8.13 4.01 16.61
CA ARG A 92 -8.11 3.89 15.15
C ARG A 92 -7.36 2.65 14.74
N THR A 93 -7.83 2.03 13.66
CA THR A 93 -7.09 0.98 12.95
C THR A 93 -7.15 1.26 11.45
N ALA A 94 -6.05 1.01 10.76
CA ALA A 94 -5.96 1.13 9.31
C ALA A 94 -5.25 -0.09 8.73
N ARG A 95 -5.85 -0.69 7.71
CA ARG A 95 -5.22 -1.72 6.88
C ARG A 95 -4.94 -1.13 5.52
N ILE A 96 -3.69 -1.21 5.11
CA ILE A 96 -3.14 -0.64 3.88
C ILE A 96 -2.58 -1.79 3.06
N GLU A 97 -3.06 -1.95 1.84
CA GLU A 97 -2.66 -3.01 0.92
C GLU A 97 -2.01 -2.38 -0.31
N HIS A 98 -0.84 -2.89 -0.66
CA HIS A 98 -0.13 -2.56 -1.88
C HIS A 98 0.17 -3.83 -2.66
N ALA A 99 -0.38 -3.94 -3.87
CA ALA A 99 -0.19 -5.09 -4.73
C ALA A 99 -0.09 -4.68 -6.20
N ARG A 100 0.27 -5.63 -7.02
CA ARG A 100 0.13 -5.57 -8.47
C ARG A 100 -0.61 -6.78 -8.97
N GLU A 101 -1.45 -6.59 -9.97
CA GLU A 101 -2.21 -7.67 -10.60
C GLU A 101 -2.08 -7.65 -12.12
N VAL A 102 -2.24 -8.80 -12.74
CA VAL A 102 -2.33 -8.92 -14.20
C VAL A 102 -3.62 -8.28 -14.66
N ARG A 103 -3.50 -7.22 -15.46
CA ARG A 103 -4.63 -6.52 -16.06
C ARG A 103 -5.01 -7.08 -17.43
N ASP A 104 -4.01 -7.44 -18.24
CA ASP A 104 -4.20 -7.95 -19.60
C ASP A 104 -2.96 -8.74 -20.02
N LEU A 105 -3.18 -9.93 -20.55
CA LEU A 105 -2.14 -10.83 -21.00
C LEU A 105 -1.67 -10.54 -22.45
N LEU A 106 -2.31 -9.57 -23.12
CA LEU A 106 -1.95 -9.14 -24.47
C LEU A 106 -1.86 -10.32 -25.46
N GLY A 107 -2.87 -11.18 -25.45
CA GLY A 107 -3.01 -12.28 -26.41
C GLY A 107 -2.48 -13.64 -25.97
N GLY A 108 -1.75 -13.74 -24.87
CA GLY A 108 -1.37 -15.02 -24.27
C GLY A 108 -2.41 -15.53 -23.28
N ASP A 109 -2.21 -16.75 -22.80
CA ASP A 109 -3.08 -17.45 -21.86
C ASP A 109 -2.61 -17.30 -20.41
N TYR A 110 -1.31 -17.11 -20.20
CA TYR A 110 -0.68 -16.95 -18.89
C TYR A 110 0.60 -16.12 -18.97
N TYR A 111 1.06 -15.66 -17.82
CA TYR A 111 2.38 -15.04 -17.61
C TYR A 111 3.13 -15.79 -16.53
N VAL A 112 4.47 -15.78 -16.56
CA VAL A 112 5.29 -16.35 -15.48
C VAL A 112 5.91 -15.21 -14.69
N ASP A 113 5.53 -15.09 -13.43
CA ASP A 113 6.13 -14.15 -12.48
C ASP A 113 7.24 -14.83 -11.69
N TYR A 114 8.41 -14.21 -11.67
CA TYR A 114 9.60 -14.67 -10.95
C TYR A 114 9.89 -13.84 -9.68
N ALA A 115 8.96 -12.98 -9.30
CA ALA A 115 9.16 -12.11 -8.14
C ALA A 115 8.67 -12.71 -6.83
N ASP A 116 7.92 -13.82 -6.89
CA ASP A 116 7.40 -14.53 -5.73
C ASP A 116 8.41 -15.59 -5.29
N ASP A 117 9.16 -15.32 -4.22
CA ASP A 117 10.20 -16.20 -3.68
C ASP A 117 9.68 -17.56 -3.19
N ASN A 118 8.35 -17.71 -3.06
CA ASN A 118 7.74 -18.99 -2.73
C ASN A 118 7.72 -19.97 -3.92
N PHE A 119 8.08 -19.53 -5.14
CA PHE A 119 8.08 -20.29 -6.37
C PHE A 119 9.43 -20.18 -7.11
N GLU A 120 10.39 -21.03 -6.80
CA GLU A 120 11.75 -20.99 -7.37
C GLU A 120 11.79 -21.04 -8.91
N GLU A 121 10.89 -21.80 -9.54
CA GLU A 121 10.83 -21.96 -11.00
C GLU A 121 9.93 -20.90 -11.67
N GLY A 122 9.38 -19.96 -10.89
CA GLY A 122 8.40 -18.98 -11.34
C GLY A 122 6.95 -19.45 -11.17
N LYS A 123 6.08 -18.50 -10.91
CA LYS A 123 4.65 -18.69 -10.68
C LYS A 123 3.86 -18.44 -11.96
N VAL A 124 3.12 -19.44 -12.43
CA VAL A 124 2.17 -19.25 -13.54
C VAL A 124 0.99 -18.44 -13.03
N VAL A 125 0.77 -17.28 -13.66
CA VAL A 125 -0.28 -16.34 -13.29
C VAL A 125 -1.18 -16.01 -14.47
N ARG A 126 -2.43 -15.69 -14.18
CA ARG A 126 -3.47 -15.40 -15.15
C ARG A 126 -4.09 -14.03 -14.88
N LEU A 127 -5.07 -13.66 -15.69
CA LEU A 127 -5.77 -12.38 -15.57
C LEU A 127 -6.34 -12.20 -14.15
N GLY A 128 -5.97 -11.13 -13.49
CA GLY A 128 -6.39 -10.79 -12.13
C GLY A 128 -5.52 -11.37 -11.01
N ASP A 129 -4.55 -12.23 -11.34
CA ASP A 129 -3.61 -12.76 -10.34
C ASP A 129 -2.59 -11.70 -9.93
N GLU A 130 -2.12 -11.81 -8.70
CA GLU A 130 -1.10 -10.91 -8.14
C GLU A 130 0.29 -11.28 -8.64
N ILE A 131 1.07 -10.23 -8.93
CA ILE A 131 2.42 -10.32 -9.49
C ILE A 131 3.35 -9.27 -8.87
N ALA A 132 4.64 -9.54 -8.93
CA ALA A 132 5.72 -8.63 -8.57
C ALA A 132 5.82 -8.29 -7.08
N TYR A 133 4.74 -8.02 -6.41
CA TYR A 133 4.66 -7.85 -4.96
C TYR A 133 3.20 -7.79 -4.48
N HIS A 134 2.97 -8.26 -3.25
CA HIS A 134 1.77 -8.01 -2.47
C HIS A 134 2.17 -7.86 -1.00
N ASN A 135 1.94 -6.70 -0.44
CA ASN A 135 2.19 -6.43 0.97
C ASN A 135 1.04 -5.72 1.64
N GLU A 136 0.88 -6.01 2.92
CA GLU A 136 -0.11 -5.40 3.79
C GLU A 136 0.56 -4.77 5.00
N THR A 137 0.08 -3.59 5.37
CA THR A 137 0.49 -2.91 6.61
C THR A 137 -0.74 -2.60 7.43
N THR A 138 -0.74 -2.99 8.69
CA THR A 138 -1.76 -2.58 9.65
C THR A 138 -1.16 -1.57 10.62
N VAL A 139 -1.93 -0.54 10.92
CA VAL A 139 -1.57 0.51 11.89
C VAL A 139 -2.67 0.60 12.92
N ASP A 140 -2.34 0.33 14.18
CA ASP A 140 -3.25 0.43 15.30
C ASP A 140 -2.87 1.61 16.20
N TRP A 141 -3.82 2.45 16.50
CA TRP A 141 -3.67 3.62 17.35
C TRP A 141 -4.67 3.58 18.49
N LEU A 142 -4.16 3.78 19.71
CA LEU A 142 -4.97 3.99 20.90
C LEU A 142 -4.43 5.17 21.68
N GLY A 143 -5.29 6.16 21.95
CA GLY A 143 -4.94 7.33 22.73
C GLY A 143 -6.02 7.73 23.72
N GLY A 144 -5.61 8.39 24.78
CA GLY A 144 -6.53 8.95 25.76
C GLY A 144 -5.94 10.19 26.44
N PHE A 145 -6.83 11.06 26.89
CA PHE A 145 -6.41 12.25 27.62
C PHE A 145 -7.43 12.64 28.70
N VAL A 146 -6.95 13.38 29.68
CA VAL A 146 -7.74 14.07 30.68
C VAL A 146 -7.32 15.53 30.68
N GLN A 147 -8.30 16.44 30.70
CA GLN A 147 -8.11 17.88 30.80
C GLN A 147 -9.01 18.41 31.91
N GLY A 148 -8.45 19.30 32.73
CA GLY A 148 -9.19 20.08 33.72
C GLY A 148 -9.15 21.55 33.33
N ASN A 149 -10.29 22.24 33.43
CA ASN A 149 -10.45 23.67 33.23
C ASN A 149 -11.00 24.28 34.54
N TYR A 150 -10.26 25.20 35.12
CA TYR A 150 -10.70 25.93 36.30
C TYR A 150 -10.87 27.40 35.96
N THR A 151 -12.10 27.90 36.10
CA THR A 151 -12.48 29.26 35.69
C THR A 151 -13.12 30.00 36.82
N THR A 152 -12.63 31.22 37.09
CA THR A 152 -13.24 32.19 37.99
C THR A 152 -13.39 33.53 37.29
N GLU A 153 -14.00 34.53 37.93
CA GLU A 153 -14.16 35.87 37.35
C GLU A 153 -12.83 36.53 36.92
N LYS A 154 -11.69 36.11 37.50
CA LYS A 154 -10.39 36.76 37.28
C LYS A 154 -9.30 35.83 36.81
N LEU A 155 -9.56 34.53 36.79
CA LEU A 155 -8.53 33.55 36.48
C LEU A 155 -9.13 32.39 35.70
N ASN A 156 -8.43 32.01 34.63
CA ASN A 156 -8.74 30.81 33.86
C ASN A 156 -7.47 29.95 33.78
N LEU A 157 -7.53 28.74 34.31
CA LEU A 157 -6.43 27.78 34.31
C LEU A 157 -6.89 26.52 33.55
N TYR A 158 -6.00 25.95 32.79
CA TYR A 158 -6.22 24.61 32.26
C TYR A 158 -4.98 23.74 32.41
N GLY A 159 -5.19 22.45 32.56
CA GLY A 159 -4.15 21.43 32.56
C GLY A 159 -4.64 20.20 31.84
N MET A 160 -3.79 19.60 30.99
CA MET A 160 -4.09 18.40 30.24
C MET A 160 -2.94 17.42 30.31
N GLY A 161 -3.24 16.15 30.51
CA GLY A 161 -2.34 15.02 30.35
C GLY A 161 -2.93 14.00 29.41
N GLY A 162 -2.09 13.43 28.55
CA GLY A 162 -2.52 12.41 27.60
C GLY A 162 -1.44 11.39 27.31
N VAL A 163 -1.85 10.22 26.87
CA VAL A 163 -1.00 9.13 26.43
C VAL A 163 -1.56 8.54 25.15
N SER A 164 -0.68 8.14 24.25
CA SER A 164 -1.09 7.36 23.07
C SER A 164 -0.04 6.31 22.72
N SER A 165 -0.51 5.22 22.13
CA SER A 165 0.30 4.13 21.63
C SER A 165 -0.04 3.89 20.17
N ILE A 166 0.97 3.62 19.36
CA ILE A 166 0.82 3.21 17.96
C ILE A 166 1.62 1.94 17.74
N GLU A 167 1.03 0.98 17.06
CA GLU A 167 1.65 -0.28 16.68
C GLU A 167 1.54 -0.47 15.17
N TYR A 168 2.58 -1.05 14.57
CA TYR A 168 2.64 -1.37 13.16
C TYR A 168 2.86 -2.87 12.98
N SER A 169 2.10 -3.48 12.09
CA SER A 169 2.38 -4.81 11.59
C SER A 169 2.46 -4.81 10.07
N TYR A 170 3.33 -5.66 9.55
CA TYR A 170 3.62 -5.78 8.13
C TYR A 170 3.62 -7.25 7.73
N GLN A 171 3.04 -7.54 6.57
CA GLN A 171 3.06 -8.86 5.96
C GLN A 171 3.42 -8.73 4.49
N ASP A 172 4.37 -9.56 4.04
CA ASP A 172 4.77 -9.65 2.64
C ASP A 172 4.46 -11.06 2.12
N HIS A 173 3.52 -11.13 1.19
CA HIS A 173 3.04 -12.40 0.64
C HIS A 173 3.97 -12.99 -0.43
N PHE A 174 4.99 -12.24 -0.87
CA PHE A 174 5.91 -12.65 -1.93
C PHE A 174 7.28 -13.10 -1.42
N THR A 175 7.73 -12.60 -0.27
CA THR A 175 9.05 -12.92 0.29
C THR A 175 8.97 -13.86 1.48
N ILE A 176 8.02 -13.67 2.37
CA ILE A 176 7.81 -14.47 3.58
C ILE A 176 6.32 -14.82 3.61
N ALA A 177 5.99 -16.02 3.08
CA ALA A 177 4.60 -16.45 3.03
C ALA A 177 3.99 -16.50 4.45
N ASP A 178 2.85 -15.82 4.62
CA ASP A 178 2.02 -15.82 5.82
C ASP A 178 2.71 -15.36 7.13
N GLU A 179 3.92 -14.78 7.07
CA GLU A 179 4.58 -14.23 8.25
C GLU A 179 4.18 -12.77 8.46
N VAL A 180 3.64 -12.48 9.64
CA VAL A 180 3.33 -11.12 10.08
C VAL A 180 4.42 -10.62 11.01
N ILE A 181 5.10 -9.56 10.62
CA ILE A 181 6.12 -8.88 11.43
C ILE A 181 5.46 -7.73 12.16
N THR A 182 5.51 -7.74 13.49
CA THR A 182 4.95 -6.68 14.33
C THR A 182 6.08 -5.92 15.01
N ALA A 183 6.05 -4.59 14.90
CA ALA A 183 6.99 -3.71 15.58
C ALA A 183 6.56 -3.47 17.04
N ASP A 184 7.53 -3.19 17.91
CA ASP A 184 7.23 -2.78 19.28
C ASP A 184 6.37 -1.50 19.27
N PRO A 185 5.35 -1.41 20.15
CA PRO A 185 4.51 -0.24 20.25
C PRO A 185 5.28 1.04 20.62
N ILE A 186 5.00 2.11 19.90
CA ILE A 186 5.56 3.43 20.19
C ILE A 186 4.58 4.17 21.11
N THR A 187 4.96 4.38 22.36
CA THR A 187 4.15 5.12 23.34
C THR A 187 4.62 6.55 23.46
N THR A 188 3.69 7.50 23.41
CA THR A 188 3.95 8.93 23.55
C THR A 188 3.11 9.53 24.68
N TYR A 189 3.67 10.56 25.31
CA TYR A 189 3.01 11.31 26.40
C TYR A 189 2.90 12.78 26.00
N GLN A 190 1.80 13.39 26.38
CA GLN A 190 1.57 14.82 26.17
C GLN A 190 1.12 15.47 27.47
N VAL A 191 1.70 16.63 27.78
CA VAL A 191 1.28 17.49 28.88
C VAL A 191 1.16 18.91 28.36
N LYS A 192 0.06 19.57 28.69
CA LYS A 192 -0.18 20.98 28.39
C LYS A 192 -0.79 21.68 29.59
N GLY A 193 -0.52 22.96 29.75
CA GLY A 193 -1.12 23.81 30.78
C GLY A 193 -1.01 25.27 30.38
N GLY A 194 -1.88 26.09 30.95
CA GLY A 194 -1.89 27.54 30.75
C GLY A 194 -2.80 28.26 31.71
N ALA A 195 -2.62 29.59 31.75
CA ALA A 195 -3.37 30.53 32.59
C ALA A 195 -3.71 31.79 31.81
#